data_54d6ea26bb9dfd5f984ca2bbdab41df8
#
_entry.id   54d6ea26bb9dfd5f984ca2bbdab41df8
#
_cell.length_a   1.000
_cell.length_b   1.000
_cell.length_c   1.000
_cell.angle_alpha   90.00
_cell.angle_beta   90.00
_cell.angle_gamma   90.00
#
_symmetry.space_group_name_H-M   'P 1'
#
loop_
_entity.id
_entity.type
_entity.pdbx_description
1 polymer ?
#
loop_
_entity_poly.entity_id
_entity_poly.type
_entity_poly.pdbx_seq_one_letter_code
_entity_poly.pdbx_strand_id
1 'polypeptide(L)'
;MPVTTYLEAIRQGIWEEMERDPSVFCLGEDIGIYGGAFKVTDGFIERFGPERVIDTPIAESAIVGAAFGTALTGLRPVAEFQFMDFIGCAFNQITNMLAKAHYRWGAPAPVVIRGPSGGGVHGGPFHSQNPEMYFVHTPGLKVVCPGTAYDAKGLIKSAIRDNSPVIFFEHKMLYRRIKEDLPAEDYTVPIG
;
A
#
# COMPACT_ATOMS: atom_id res chain seq x y z
N MET A 1 -5.09 -0.61 26.38
CA MET A 1 -5.33 -1.29 25.08
C MET A 1 -4.07 -2.09 24.74
N PRO A 2 -4.12 -3.14 23.95
CA PRO A 2 -2.89 -3.84 23.57
C PRO A 2 -2.01 -2.92 22.72
N VAL A 3 -0.73 -2.92 23.01
CA VAL A 3 0.28 -2.16 22.26
C VAL A 3 0.35 -2.72 20.84
N THR A 4 0.13 -1.88 19.84
CA THR A 4 0.08 -2.26 18.41
C THR A 4 1.41 -1.90 17.74
N THR A 5 2.01 -2.82 17.02
CA THR A 5 3.21 -2.54 16.23
C THR A 5 2.86 -1.73 14.98
N TYR A 6 3.86 -1.04 14.43
CA TYR A 6 3.70 -0.31 13.15
C TYR A 6 3.16 -1.22 12.02
N LEU A 7 3.66 -2.46 11.91
CA LEU A 7 3.18 -3.44 10.94
C LEU A 7 1.70 -3.80 11.17
N GLU A 8 1.34 -4.10 12.42
CA GLU A 8 -0.03 -4.43 12.79
C GLU A 8 -0.98 -3.24 12.57
N ALA A 9 -0.50 -2.02 12.76
CA ALA A 9 -1.26 -0.80 12.50
C ALA A 9 -1.64 -0.68 11.01
N ILE A 10 -0.70 -0.94 10.08
CA ILE A 10 -0.97 -1.00 8.64
C ILE A 10 -1.96 -2.11 8.32
N ARG A 11 -1.71 -3.32 8.85
CA ARG A 11 -2.61 -4.47 8.67
C ARG A 11 -4.02 -4.16 9.12
N GLN A 12 -4.19 -3.61 10.32
CA GLN A 12 -5.50 -3.21 10.85
C GLN A 12 -6.19 -2.16 9.97
N GLY A 13 -5.43 -1.17 9.51
CA GLY A 13 -5.98 -0.13 8.63
C GLY A 13 -6.53 -0.69 7.32
N ILE A 14 -5.81 -1.59 6.66
CA ILE A 14 -6.26 -2.25 5.43
C ILE A 14 -7.46 -3.17 5.71
N TRP A 15 -7.37 -3.97 6.78
CA TRP A 15 -8.45 -4.88 7.18
C TRP A 15 -9.77 -4.14 7.41
N GLU A 16 -9.74 -3.07 8.20
CA GLU A 16 -10.91 -2.26 8.51
C GLU A 16 -11.52 -1.62 7.25
N GLU A 17 -10.69 -1.18 6.30
CA GLU A 17 -11.18 -0.63 5.03
C GLU A 17 -11.79 -1.71 4.14
N MET A 18 -11.23 -2.92 4.11
CA MET A 18 -11.82 -4.05 3.39
C MET A 18 -13.14 -4.53 4.02
N GLU A 19 -13.30 -4.42 5.33
CA GLU A 19 -14.59 -4.69 5.99
C GLU A 19 -15.63 -3.61 5.70
N ARG A 20 -15.20 -2.35 5.68
CA ARG A 20 -16.06 -1.19 5.45
C ARG A 20 -16.58 -1.09 4.03
N ASP A 21 -15.74 -1.41 3.05
CA ASP A 21 -16.00 -1.16 1.62
C ASP A 21 -15.69 -2.40 0.78
N PRO A 22 -16.71 -3.04 0.17
CA PRO A 22 -16.51 -4.24 -0.65
C PRO A 22 -15.72 -3.98 -1.94
N SER A 23 -15.55 -2.72 -2.36
CA SER A 23 -14.74 -2.38 -3.53
C SER A 23 -13.23 -2.41 -3.25
N VAL A 24 -12.83 -2.42 -1.97
CA VAL A 24 -11.41 -2.52 -1.57
C VAL A 24 -10.94 -3.96 -1.68
N PHE A 25 -9.84 -4.19 -2.37
CA PHE A 25 -9.20 -5.49 -2.50
C PHE A 25 -7.68 -5.36 -2.54
N CYS A 26 -6.96 -6.42 -2.22
CA CYS A 26 -5.50 -6.49 -2.27
C CYS A 26 -5.05 -7.34 -3.45
N LEU A 27 -3.97 -6.91 -4.12
CA LEU A 27 -3.28 -7.71 -5.13
C LEU A 27 -1.77 -7.53 -4.98
N GLY A 28 -1.02 -8.58 -5.25
CA GLY A 28 0.45 -8.54 -5.13
C GLY A 28 1.06 -9.92 -5.05
N GLU A 29 2.37 -9.96 -4.84
CA GLU A 29 3.15 -11.19 -4.84
C GLU A 29 3.09 -11.84 -3.45
N ASP A 30 2.71 -13.13 -3.40
CA ASP A 30 2.64 -13.95 -2.18
C ASP A 30 1.77 -13.37 -1.05
N ILE A 31 0.78 -12.53 -1.36
CA ILE A 31 -0.07 -11.87 -0.35
C ILE A 31 -1.23 -12.73 0.15
N GLY A 32 -1.57 -13.80 -0.58
CA GLY A 32 -2.67 -14.70 -0.25
C GLY A 32 -2.32 -15.67 0.89
N ILE A 33 -2.14 -16.95 0.57
CA ILE A 33 -1.88 -18.00 1.59
C ILE A 33 -0.60 -17.69 2.40
N TYR A 34 0.42 -17.14 1.76
CA TYR A 34 1.67 -16.80 2.47
C TYR A 34 1.52 -15.56 3.37
N GLY A 35 0.59 -14.66 3.07
CA GLY A 35 0.29 -13.46 3.87
C GLY A 35 1.29 -12.31 3.71
N GLY A 36 1.98 -12.26 2.57
CA GLY A 36 2.99 -11.25 2.26
C GLY A 36 4.36 -11.54 2.88
N ALA A 37 5.41 -10.98 2.30
CA ALA A 37 6.80 -11.20 2.74
C ALA A 37 7.05 -10.79 4.21
N PHE A 38 6.30 -9.82 4.72
CA PHE A 38 6.39 -9.31 6.10
C PHE A 38 5.14 -9.61 6.93
N LYS A 39 4.17 -10.36 6.40
CA LYS A 39 2.95 -10.78 7.09
C LYS A 39 1.93 -9.66 7.33
N VAL A 40 1.89 -8.66 6.48
CA VAL A 40 0.87 -7.61 6.55
C VAL A 40 -0.51 -8.16 6.18
N THR A 41 -0.60 -9.05 5.20
CA THR A 41 -1.86 -9.64 4.70
C THR A 41 -2.16 -11.03 5.26
N ASP A 42 -1.44 -11.45 6.30
CA ASP A 42 -1.66 -12.76 6.95
C ASP A 42 -3.10 -12.91 7.47
N GLY A 43 -3.80 -13.98 7.08
CA GLY A 43 -5.21 -14.21 7.42
C GLY A 43 -6.24 -13.43 6.57
N PHE A 44 -5.80 -12.62 5.61
CA PHE A 44 -6.73 -11.87 4.77
C PHE A 44 -7.50 -12.77 3.81
N ILE A 45 -6.83 -13.75 3.19
CA ILE A 45 -7.47 -14.64 2.23
C ILE A 45 -8.55 -15.52 2.88
N GLU A 46 -8.36 -15.94 4.12
CA GLU A 46 -9.35 -16.71 4.89
C GLU A 46 -10.59 -15.85 5.21
N ARG A 47 -10.40 -14.56 5.43
CA ARG A 47 -11.49 -13.64 5.81
C ARG A 47 -12.24 -13.10 4.60
N PHE A 48 -11.53 -12.70 3.55
CA PHE A 48 -12.09 -11.95 2.42
C PHE A 48 -12.21 -12.76 1.13
N GLY A 49 -11.57 -13.92 1.08
CA GLY A 49 -11.59 -14.82 -0.07
C GLY A 49 -10.59 -14.46 -1.18
N PRO A 50 -10.33 -15.40 -2.10
CA PRO A 50 -9.33 -15.25 -3.15
C PRO A 50 -9.71 -14.21 -4.23
N GLU A 51 -10.96 -13.79 -4.29
CA GLU A 51 -11.39 -12.75 -5.23
C GLU A 51 -11.06 -11.33 -4.72
N ARG A 52 -10.78 -11.19 -3.43
CA ARG A 52 -10.40 -9.93 -2.80
C ARG A 52 -8.97 -9.91 -2.28
N VAL A 53 -8.28 -11.04 -2.30
CA VAL A 53 -6.86 -11.15 -1.95
C VAL A 53 -6.20 -11.99 -3.04
N ILE A 54 -5.59 -11.30 -4.00
CA ILE A 54 -5.18 -11.89 -5.28
C ILE A 54 -3.67 -12.03 -5.32
N ASP A 55 -3.17 -13.27 -5.32
CA ASP A 55 -1.77 -13.54 -5.62
C ASP A 55 -1.48 -13.30 -7.11
N THR A 56 -0.42 -12.57 -7.39
CA THR A 56 0.04 -12.29 -8.74
C THR A 56 1.39 -12.94 -9.03
N PRO A 57 1.73 -13.19 -10.30
CA PRO A 57 3.12 -13.41 -10.67
C PRO A 57 4.00 -12.20 -10.32
N ILE A 58 5.33 -12.42 -10.30
CA ILE A 58 6.33 -11.34 -10.16
C ILE A 58 6.34 -10.53 -11.45
N ALA A 59 5.55 -9.46 -11.48
CA ALA A 59 5.38 -8.59 -12.65
C ALA A 59 4.84 -7.21 -12.21
N GLU A 60 5.66 -6.40 -11.58
CA GLU A 60 5.25 -5.15 -10.93
C GLU A 60 4.55 -4.17 -11.88
N SER A 61 4.99 -4.12 -13.14
CA SER A 61 4.33 -3.31 -14.17
C SER A 61 2.89 -3.79 -14.46
N ALA A 62 2.68 -5.11 -14.46
CA ALA A 62 1.36 -5.70 -14.66
C ALA A 62 0.48 -5.52 -13.41
N ILE A 63 1.05 -5.62 -12.21
CA ILE A 63 0.34 -5.36 -10.94
C ILE A 63 -0.23 -3.95 -10.93
N VAL A 64 0.59 -2.94 -11.25
CA VAL A 64 0.12 -1.54 -11.33
C VAL A 64 -0.89 -1.35 -12.45
N GLY A 65 -0.66 -1.97 -13.61
CA GLY A 65 -1.59 -1.91 -14.74
C GLY A 65 -2.97 -2.49 -14.41
N ALA A 66 -3.00 -3.64 -13.75
CA ALA A 66 -4.24 -4.27 -13.27
C ALA A 66 -4.93 -3.42 -12.19
N ALA A 67 -4.18 -2.92 -11.21
CA ALA A 67 -4.70 -2.02 -10.20
C ALA A 67 -5.31 -0.76 -10.83
N PHE A 68 -4.63 -0.15 -11.77
CA PHE A 68 -5.16 1.03 -12.47
C PHE A 68 -6.41 0.70 -13.28
N GLY A 69 -6.40 -0.40 -14.05
CA GLY A 69 -7.58 -0.82 -14.84
C GLY A 69 -8.79 -1.08 -13.96
N THR A 70 -8.63 -1.77 -12.83
CA THR A 70 -9.73 -2.04 -11.89
C THR A 70 -10.22 -0.78 -11.18
N ALA A 71 -9.33 0.17 -10.88
CA ALA A 71 -9.71 1.45 -10.32
C ALA A 71 -10.62 2.25 -11.26
N LEU A 72 -10.36 2.21 -12.57
CA LEU A 72 -11.22 2.84 -13.58
C LEU A 72 -12.63 2.20 -13.67
N THR A 73 -12.79 0.99 -13.17
CA THR A 73 -14.10 0.31 -13.10
C THR A 73 -14.81 0.49 -11.75
N GLY A 74 -14.26 1.31 -10.87
CA GLY A 74 -14.85 1.66 -9.58
C GLY A 74 -14.37 0.85 -8.38
N LEU A 75 -13.35 0.00 -8.55
CA LEU A 75 -12.72 -0.72 -7.44
C LEU A 75 -11.60 0.12 -6.79
N ARG A 76 -11.21 -0.27 -5.57
CA ARG A 76 -10.14 0.38 -4.78
C ARG A 76 -9.02 -0.60 -4.46
N PRO A 77 -8.09 -0.80 -5.39
CA PRO A 77 -6.98 -1.73 -5.22
C PRO A 77 -5.91 -1.20 -4.25
N VAL A 78 -5.44 -2.11 -3.40
CA VAL A 78 -4.23 -1.97 -2.60
C VAL A 78 -3.20 -2.94 -3.18
N ALA A 79 -2.27 -2.41 -3.95
CA ALA A 79 -1.21 -3.19 -4.59
C ALA A 79 0.01 -3.29 -3.68
N GLU A 80 0.38 -4.50 -3.29
CA GLU A 80 1.57 -4.77 -2.49
C GLU A 80 2.76 -5.15 -3.38
N PHE A 81 3.90 -4.49 -3.16
CA PHE A 81 5.20 -4.94 -3.64
C PHE A 81 5.97 -5.58 -2.48
N GLN A 82 6.62 -6.70 -2.73
CA GLN A 82 7.42 -7.37 -1.69
C GLN A 82 8.53 -6.47 -1.14
N PHE A 83 9.13 -5.64 -2.02
CA PHE A 83 10.08 -4.59 -1.70
C PHE A 83 9.87 -3.39 -2.62
N MET A 84 9.82 -2.19 -2.06
CA MET A 84 9.68 -0.96 -2.86
C MET A 84 10.92 -0.67 -3.71
N ASP A 85 12.01 -1.38 -3.50
CA ASP A 85 13.17 -1.38 -4.41
C ASP A 85 12.77 -1.73 -5.86
N PHE A 86 11.77 -2.60 -6.03
CA PHE A 86 11.30 -3.05 -7.34
C PHE A 86 10.23 -2.16 -7.98
N ILE A 87 9.82 -1.07 -7.31
CA ILE A 87 8.85 -0.11 -7.87
C ILE A 87 9.35 0.51 -9.18
N GLY A 88 10.67 0.54 -9.39
CA GLY A 88 11.28 0.95 -10.64
C GLY A 88 10.84 0.12 -11.85
N CYS A 89 10.49 -1.17 -11.67
CA CYS A 89 9.97 -2.03 -12.73
C CYS A 89 8.60 -1.57 -13.25
N ALA A 90 7.84 -0.82 -12.43
CA ALA A 90 6.54 -0.26 -12.78
C ALA A 90 6.59 1.25 -13.06
N PHE A 91 7.77 1.85 -13.18
CA PHE A 91 7.95 3.31 -13.23
C PHE A 91 7.06 3.99 -14.29
N ASN A 92 7.04 3.47 -15.51
CA ASN A 92 6.22 4.03 -16.59
C ASN A 92 4.71 3.92 -16.27
N GLN A 93 4.25 2.79 -15.75
CA GLN A 93 2.84 2.61 -15.39
C GLN A 93 2.42 3.59 -14.29
N ILE A 94 3.29 3.85 -13.33
CA ILE A 94 3.02 4.80 -12.24
C ILE A 94 3.05 6.23 -12.76
N THR A 95 4.14 6.66 -13.40
CA THR A 95 4.38 8.08 -13.71
C THR A 95 3.62 8.58 -14.92
N ASN A 96 3.43 7.76 -15.96
CA ASN A 96 2.80 8.17 -17.20
C ASN A 96 1.33 7.75 -17.31
N MET A 97 0.94 6.64 -16.70
CA MET A 97 -0.45 6.17 -16.79
C MET A 97 -1.23 6.55 -15.51
N LEU A 98 -0.91 5.96 -14.38
CA LEU A 98 -1.65 6.10 -13.14
C LEU A 98 -1.68 7.56 -12.63
N ALA A 99 -0.52 8.21 -12.52
CA ALA A 99 -0.41 9.58 -12.03
C ALA A 99 -1.22 10.59 -12.83
N LYS A 100 -1.33 10.39 -14.13
CA LYS A 100 -1.98 11.36 -15.04
C LYS A 100 -3.51 11.21 -15.11
N ALA A 101 -4.07 10.08 -14.70
CA ALA A 101 -5.50 9.80 -14.88
C ALA A 101 -6.38 10.83 -14.16
N HIS A 102 -6.26 10.95 -12.85
CA HIS A 102 -7.06 11.91 -12.09
C HIS A 102 -6.63 13.36 -12.38
N TYR A 103 -5.33 13.62 -12.43
CA TYR A 103 -4.77 14.94 -12.69
C TYR A 103 -5.17 15.54 -14.04
N ARG A 104 -5.11 14.72 -15.12
CA ARG A 104 -5.35 15.21 -16.49
C ARG A 104 -6.80 15.08 -16.93
N TRP A 105 -7.45 13.98 -16.59
CA TRP A 105 -8.76 13.64 -17.15
C TRP A 105 -9.89 13.72 -16.11
N GLY A 106 -9.57 13.99 -14.85
CA GLY A 106 -10.55 13.94 -13.77
C GLY A 106 -11.06 12.53 -13.46
N ALA A 107 -10.50 11.49 -14.07
CA ALA A 107 -10.88 10.11 -13.81
C ALA A 107 -10.34 9.66 -12.46
N PRO A 108 -11.18 9.30 -11.47
CA PRO A 108 -10.69 8.77 -10.21
C PRO A 108 -9.78 7.57 -10.44
N ALA A 109 -8.66 7.55 -9.76
CA ALA A 109 -7.68 6.46 -9.79
C ALA A 109 -7.27 6.08 -8.36
N PRO A 110 -8.20 5.54 -7.54
CA PRO A 110 -8.01 5.25 -6.14
C PRO A 110 -7.12 4.01 -5.95
N VAL A 111 -5.88 4.11 -6.36
CA VAL A 111 -4.88 3.03 -6.25
C VAL A 111 -3.92 3.35 -5.12
N VAL A 112 -3.76 2.43 -4.20
CA VAL A 112 -2.66 2.46 -3.23
C VAL A 112 -1.59 1.47 -3.69
N ILE A 113 -0.36 1.96 -3.87
CA ILE A 113 0.82 1.10 -4.05
C ILE A 113 1.58 1.14 -2.74
N ARG A 114 1.75 0.01 -2.08
CA ARG A 114 2.42 -0.06 -0.79
C ARG A 114 3.51 -1.13 -0.75
N GLY A 115 4.44 -0.96 0.14
CA GLY A 115 5.45 -1.98 0.40
C GLY A 115 6.60 -1.49 1.27
N PRO A 116 7.45 -2.42 1.70
CA PRO A 116 8.58 -2.15 2.57
C PRO A 116 9.72 -1.43 1.83
N SER A 117 10.23 -0.34 2.42
CA SER A 117 11.38 0.43 1.94
C SER A 117 12.49 0.49 3.00
N GLY A 118 13.64 1.04 2.64
CA GLY A 118 14.77 1.26 3.55
C GLY A 118 15.58 0.02 3.91
N GLY A 119 16.63 0.23 4.69
CA GLY A 119 17.53 -0.82 5.15
C GLY A 119 17.05 -1.58 6.39
N GLY A 120 17.96 -2.37 6.97
CA GLY A 120 17.77 -3.03 8.26
C GLY A 120 17.45 -4.52 8.24
N VAL A 121 17.37 -5.12 7.04
CA VAL A 121 17.13 -6.58 6.88
C VAL A 121 18.34 -7.34 6.31
N HIS A 122 19.44 -6.64 6.06
CA HIS A 122 20.69 -7.22 5.52
C HIS A 122 20.52 -7.90 4.14
N GLY A 123 19.54 -7.45 3.33
CA GLY A 123 19.25 -7.97 1.99
C GLY A 123 20.16 -7.42 0.87
N GLY A 124 21.20 -6.66 1.24
CA GLY A 124 22.10 -6.01 0.29
C GLY A 124 21.48 -4.80 -0.41
N PRO A 125 22.16 -4.24 -1.43
CA PRO A 125 21.77 -2.96 -2.04
C PRO A 125 20.45 -3.02 -2.80
N PHE A 126 20.02 -4.19 -3.24
CA PHE A 126 18.77 -4.36 -4.01
C PHE A 126 17.52 -4.50 -3.12
N HIS A 127 17.68 -4.53 -1.78
CA HIS A 127 16.59 -4.67 -0.82
C HIS A 127 16.71 -3.65 0.31
N SER A 128 17.39 -2.52 0.06
CA SER A 128 17.70 -1.54 1.11
C SER A 128 17.58 -0.09 0.64
N GLN A 129 16.88 0.14 -0.48
CA GLN A 129 16.72 1.46 -1.08
C GLN A 129 15.59 2.26 -0.45
N ASN A 130 15.67 3.59 -0.62
CA ASN A 130 14.63 4.57 -0.31
C ASN A 130 14.27 5.30 -1.61
N PRO A 131 13.37 4.74 -2.44
CA PRO A 131 13.08 5.27 -3.78
C PRO A 131 12.04 6.40 -3.80
N GLU A 132 11.63 6.95 -2.67
CA GLU A 132 10.57 7.94 -2.52
C GLU A 132 10.77 9.14 -3.43
N MET A 133 12.01 9.62 -3.55
CA MET A 133 12.36 10.81 -4.34
C MET A 133 12.11 10.65 -5.84
N TYR A 134 12.03 9.43 -6.36
CA TYR A 134 11.70 9.20 -7.77
C TYR A 134 10.26 9.61 -8.12
N PHE A 135 9.37 9.69 -7.10
CA PHE A 135 7.95 9.92 -7.29
C PHE A 135 7.45 11.25 -6.72
N VAL A 136 8.16 11.84 -5.75
CA VAL A 136 7.72 13.07 -5.05
C VAL A 136 7.45 14.23 -5.98
N HIS A 137 8.19 14.37 -7.08
CA HIS A 137 8.00 15.45 -8.05
C HIS A 137 7.12 15.06 -9.26
N THR A 138 6.42 13.90 -9.19
CA THR A 138 5.50 13.48 -10.25
C THR A 138 4.11 14.02 -9.99
N PRO A 139 3.61 15.02 -10.77
CA PRO A 139 2.27 15.56 -10.57
C PRO A 139 1.19 14.47 -10.71
N GLY A 140 0.23 14.51 -9.81
CA GLY A 140 -0.89 13.55 -9.75
C GLY A 140 -0.68 12.37 -8.82
N LEU A 141 0.53 12.21 -8.25
CA LEU A 141 0.81 11.23 -7.18
C LEU A 141 0.81 11.90 -5.82
N LYS A 142 0.38 11.15 -4.81
CA LYS A 142 0.65 11.43 -3.41
C LYS A 142 1.66 10.41 -2.90
N VAL A 143 2.67 10.87 -2.15
CA VAL A 143 3.72 10.02 -1.58
C VAL A 143 3.66 10.13 -0.07
N VAL A 144 3.54 9.00 0.60
CA VAL A 144 3.32 8.91 2.05
C VAL A 144 4.38 8.01 2.68
N CYS A 145 5.01 8.49 3.75
CA CYS A 145 6.04 7.78 4.51
C CYS A 145 5.74 7.92 6.01
N PRO A 146 4.85 7.10 6.59
CA PRO A 146 4.49 7.24 8.01
C PRO A 146 5.67 6.87 8.93
N GLY A 147 5.77 7.58 10.06
CA GLY A 147 6.84 7.37 11.03
C GLY A 147 6.39 6.72 12.34
N THR A 148 5.09 6.67 12.62
CA THR A 148 4.49 6.13 13.86
C THR A 148 3.45 5.07 13.53
N ALA A 149 3.05 4.24 14.51
CA ALA A 149 1.96 3.28 14.30
C ALA A 149 0.61 3.98 14.14
N TYR A 150 0.40 5.08 14.88
CA TYR A 150 -0.79 5.91 14.75
C TYR A 150 -0.94 6.46 13.33
N ASP A 151 0.13 7.09 12.81
CA ASP A 151 0.11 7.64 11.44
C ASP A 151 -0.04 6.53 10.40
N ALA A 152 0.64 5.39 10.58
CA ALA A 152 0.58 4.28 9.64
C ALA A 152 -0.85 3.77 9.45
N LYS A 153 -1.61 3.56 10.54
CA LYS A 153 -3.02 3.16 10.47
C LYS A 153 -3.91 4.25 9.87
N GLY A 154 -3.79 5.48 10.37
CA GLY A 154 -4.63 6.58 9.92
C GLY A 154 -4.38 6.99 8.47
N LEU A 155 -3.11 7.03 8.04
CA LEU A 155 -2.73 7.39 6.67
C LEU A 155 -3.04 6.31 5.65
N ILE A 156 -2.90 5.01 5.97
CA ILE A 156 -3.28 3.95 5.01
C ILE A 156 -4.79 3.96 4.74
N LYS A 157 -5.61 4.22 5.77
CA LYS A 157 -7.06 4.40 5.60
C LYS A 157 -7.37 5.61 4.73
N SER A 158 -6.71 6.75 4.97
CA SER A 158 -6.85 7.94 4.13
C SER A 158 -6.42 7.68 2.68
N ALA A 159 -5.33 6.94 2.48
CA ALA A 159 -4.86 6.57 1.15
C ALA A 159 -5.88 5.71 0.39
N ILE A 160 -6.48 4.72 1.05
CA ILE A 160 -7.51 3.86 0.46
C ILE A 160 -8.78 4.64 0.11
N ARG A 161 -9.13 5.65 0.92
CA ARG A 161 -10.31 6.51 0.71
C ARG A 161 -10.07 7.61 -0.33
N ASP A 162 -8.83 7.91 -0.69
CA ASP A 162 -8.49 8.96 -1.67
C ASP A 162 -8.86 8.54 -3.10
N ASN A 163 -9.23 9.51 -3.92
CA ASN A 163 -9.52 9.28 -5.34
C ASN A 163 -8.31 9.54 -6.25
N SER A 164 -7.19 10.00 -5.68
CA SER A 164 -5.90 10.10 -6.37
C SER A 164 -5.00 8.92 -5.98
N PRO A 165 -4.08 8.53 -6.85
CA PRO A 165 -3.16 7.44 -6.52
C PRO A 165 -2.17 7.84 -5.41
N VAL A 166 -1.94 6.91 -4.49
CA VAL A 166 -1.04 7.09 -3.35
C VAL A 166 0.05 6.02 -3.38
N ILE A 167 1.30 6.44 -3.28
CA ILE A 167 2.42 5.53 -3.01
C ILE A 167 2.74 5.60 -1.53
N PHE A 168 2.66 4.47 -0.86
CA PHE A 168 2.76 4.35 0.59
C PHE A 168 4.01 3.54 0.96
N PHE A 169 5.08 4.23 1.34
CA PHE A 169 6.35 3.63 1.69
C PHE A 169 6.40 3.27 3.18
N GLU A 170 6.68 2.01 3.46
CA GLU A 170 6.73 1.46 4.81
C GLU A 170 8.17 1.16 5.20
N HIS A 171 8.77 1.94 6.08
CA HIS A 171 10.16 1.69 6.44
C HIS A 171 10.30 0.40 7.25
N LYS A 172 10.95 -0.62 6.68
CA LYS A 172 11.07 -1.98 7.25
C LYS A 172 11.56 -2.02 8.69
N MET A 173 12.47 -1.12 9.04
CA MET A 173 13.03 -1.05 10.39
C MET A 173 11.97 -0.72 11.44
N LEU A 174 10.89 -0.01 11.05
CA LEU A 174 9.83 0.40 11.97
C LEU A 174 8.85 -0.75 12.26
N TYR A 175 8.69 -1.72 11.36
CA TYR A 175 7.64 -2.74 11.42
C TYR A 175 7.44 -3.36 12.81
N ARG A 176 8.53 -3.69 13.52
CA ARG A 176 8.47 -4.35 14.83
C ARG A 176 9.09 -3.52 15.96
N ARG A 177 9.72 -2.39 15.62
CA ARG A 177 10.39 -1.52 16.62
C ARG A 177 9.45 -0.47 17.18
N ILE A 178 8.61 0.11 16.34
CA ILE A 178 7.63 1.09 16.78
C ILE A 178 6.40 0.35 17.29
N LYS A 179 5.97 0.73 18.50
CA LYS A 179 4.81 0.17 19.19
C LYS A 179 4.09 1.29 19.92
N GLU A 180 2.80 1.40 19.73
CA GLU A 180 1.98 2.45 20.33
C GLU A 180 0.61 1.93 20.76
N ASP A 181 0.00 2.59 21.72
CA ASP A 181 -1.41 2.41 22.03
C ASP A 181 -2.23 3.20 21.01
N LEU A 182 -3.07 2.50 20.24
CA LEU A 182 -3.90 3.14 19.23
C LEU A 182 -5.33 3.37 19.75
N PRO A 183 -6.02 4.45 19.30
CA PRO A 183 -7.44 4.62 19.58
C PRO A 183 -8.26 3.40 19.15
N ALA A 184 -9.31 3.08 19.93
CA ALA A 184 -10.24 2.02 19.59
C ALA A 184 -11.26 2.46 18.54
N GLU A 185 -11.51 3.76 18.46
CA GLU A 185 -12.43 4.36 17.51
C GLU A 185 -11.82 4.39 16.10
N ASP A 186 -12.69 4.42 15.09
CA ASP A 186 -12.28 4.65 13.71
C ASP A 186 -11.66 6.04 13.56
N TYR A 187 -10.46 6.11 13.02
CA TYR A 187 -9.79 7.38 12.75
C TYR A 187 -9.01 7.34 11.44
N THR A 188 -8.75 8.50 10.90
CA THR A 188 -7.89 8.74 9.75
C THR A 188 -6.92 9.87 10.06
N VAL A 189 -5.80 9.90 9.36
CA VAL A 189 -4.85 11.01 9.35
C VAL A 189 -4.89 11.64 7.95
N PRO A 190 -5.10 12.96 7.81
CA PRO A 190 -5.19 13.59 6.50
C PRO A 190 -3.86 13.51 5.73
N ILE A 191 -3.95 13.37 4.42
CA ILE A 191 -2.80 13.44 3.50
C ILE A 191 -2.73 14.85 2.90
N GLY A 192 -1.73 15.64 3.35
CA GLY A 192 -1.47 17.01 2.85
C GLY A 192 -2.20 18.08 3.59
#